data_0a0a28ade21cb7040e775fb99632faa1
#
_entry.id   0a0a28ade21cb7040e775fb99632faa1
#
_cell.length_a   1.000
_cell.length_b   1.000
_cell.length_c   1.000
_cell.angle_alpha   90.00
_cell.angle_beta   90.00
_cell.angle_gamma   90.00
#
_symmetry.space_group_name_H-M   'P 1'
#
loop_
_entity.id
_entity.type
_entity.pdbx_description
1 polymer ?
#
loop_
_entity_poly.entity_id
_entity_poly.type
_entity_poly.pdbx_seq_one_letter_code
_entity_poly.pdbx_strand_id
1 'polypeptide(L)'
;VAQYTVEKVNQLGGKVVTLSDSNGYIYDEAGIDAKKLAWVMELKNVRRGRIQEYADAFKSAVYTPLDAKLDYNPLWNHKAQCAFPSATQNEINARDARHLLANGVYCVSEGANMPTTPEGVKVFVDAGILYGPGKAANAGGVATSGLEMSQNSMRLPWTREEVDQRLSLIMKSIHRTCVETAEQFGTPGNYVNGANIGGFLKVANAMLDQGLV
;
A
#
# COMPACT_ATOMS: atom_id res chain seq x y z
N VAL A 1 -1.67 -3.07 8.35
CA VAL A 1 -1.78 -2.19 7.18
C VAL A 1 -3.07 -2.47 6.43
N ALA A 2 -3.29 -3.67 5.87
CA ALA A 2 -4.45 -3.99 5.03
C ALA A 2 -5.82 -3.57 5.61
N GLN A 3 -6.09 -3.85 6.90
CA GLN A 3 -7.36 -3.49 7.56
C GLN A 3 -7.66 -1.99 7.48
N TYR A 4 -6.65 -1.15 7.76
CA TYR A 4 -6.81 0.31 7.70
C TYR A 4 -6.80 0.86 6.26
N THR A 5 -6.21 0.12 5.33
CA THR A 5 -6.36 0.42 3.89
C THR A 5 -7.82 0.21 3.47
N VAL A 6 -8.45 -0.90 3.88
CA VAL A 6 -9.90 -1.13 3.64
C VAL A 6 -10.74 0.00 4.24
N GLU A 7 -10.48 0.39 5.49
CA GLU A 7 -11.18 1.49 6.16
C GLU A 7 -11.09 2.78 5.33
N LYS A 8 -9.86 3.16 4.91
CA LYS A 8 -9.64 4.39 4.17
C LYS A 8 -10.26 4.35 2.76
N VAL A 9 -10.16 3.23 2.06
CA VAL A 9 -10.79 3.05 0.74
C VAL A 9 -12.32 3.20 0.85
N ASN A 10 -12.94 2.60 1.87
CA ASN A 10 -14.38 2.76 2.12
C ASN A 10 -14.75 4.21 2.44
N GLN A 11 -13.96 4.93 3.26
CA GLN A 11 -14.17 6.36 3.56
C GLN A 11 -14.09 7.24 2.32
N LEU A 12 -13.27 6.85 1.34
CA LEU A 12 -13.11 7.55 0.06
C LEU A 12 -14.15 7.13 -0.99
N GLY A 13 -15.11 6.28 -0.65
CA GLY A 13 -16.19 5.81 -1.54
C GLY A 13 -15.78 4.67 -2.46
N GLY A 14 -14.62 4.05 -2.24
CA GLY A 14 -14.19 2.85 -2.96
C GLY A 14 -14.81 1.57 -2.39
N LYS A 15 -14.69 0.48 -3.13
CA LYS A 15 -15.16 -0.85 -2.74
C LYS A 15 -13.99 -1.83 -2.74
N VAL A 16 -13.66 -2.39 -1.59
CA VAL A 16 -12.64 -3.43 -1.46
C VAL A 16 -13.27 -4.79 -1.67
N VAL A 17 -12.69 -5.63 -2.51
CA VAL A 17 -13.25 -6.93 -2.90
C VAL A 17 -12.39 -8.13 -2.50
N THR A 18 -11.13 -7.91 -2.11
CA THR A 18 -10.22 -8.99 -1.72
C THR A 18 -9.48 -8.69 -0.44
N LEU A 19 -9.29 -9.72 0.37
CA LEU A 19 -8.34 -9.76 1.49
C LEU A 19 -7.67 -11.12 1.54
N SER A 20 -6.44 -11.18 2.04
CA SER A 20 -5.66 -12.41 2.15
C SER A 20 -4.98 -12.58 3.50
N ASP A 21 -4.61 -13.81 3.78
CA ASP A 21 -3.59 -14.15 4.78
C ASP A 21 -2.65 -15.24 4.23
N SER A 22 -1.77 -15.77 5.06
CA SER A 22 -0.78 -16.77 4.64
C SER A 22 -1.35 -18.09 4.13
N ASN A 23 -2.65 -18.36 4.32
CA ASN A 23 -3.27 -19.63 3.92
C ASN A 23 -4.10 -19.49 2.63
N GLY A 24 -4.51 -18.26 2.27
CA GLY A 24 -5.36 -18.03 1.12
C GLY A 24 -5.93 -16.64 1.10
N TYR A 25 -6.91 -16.44 0.24
CA TYR A 25 -7.59 -15.16 0.09
C TYR A 25 -9.11 -15.34 -0.05
N ILE A 26 -9.83 -14.28 0.22
CA ILE A 26 -11.26 -14.17 -0.07
C ILE A 26 -11.47 -13.17 -1.23
N TYR A 27 -12.45 -13.49 -2.06
CA TYR A 27 -13.06 -12.56 -3.01
C TYR A 27 -14.52 -12.37 -2.66
N ASP A 28 -14.92 -11.14 -2.39
CA ASP A 28 -16.30 -10.76 -2.05
C ASP A 28 -16.77 -9.68 -3.04
N GLU A 29 -17.52 -10.09 -4.05
CA GLU A 29 -18.04 -9.20 -5.09
C GLU A 29 -18.94 -8.09 -4.53
N ALA A 30 -19.68 -8.38 -3.44
CA ALA A 30 -20.50 -7.39 -2.76
C ALA A 30 -19.67 -6.29 -2.07
N GLY A 31 -18.39 -6.56 -1.84
CA GLY A 31 -17.46 -5.66 -1.16
C GLY A 31 -17.39 -5.87 0.34
N ILE A 32 -16.29 -5.40 0.92
CA ILE A 32 -15.97 -5.46 2.35
C ILE A 32 -16.31 -4.11 2.96
N ASP A 33 -17.54 -3.96 3.42
CA ASP A 33 -18.05 -2.75 4.08
C ASP A 33 -17.51 -2.61 5.53
N ALA A 34 -17.91 -1.57 6.24
CA ALA A 34 -17.50 -1.31 7.60
C ALA A 34 -17.87 -2.43 8.59
N LYS A 35 -19.04 -3.08 8.40
CA LYS A 35 -19.49 -4.19 9.24
C LYS A 35 -18.62 -5.44 9.03
N LYS A 36 -18.35 -5.78 7.78
CA LYS A 36 -17.51 -6.90 7.41
C LYS A 36 -16.05 -6.65 7.83
N LEU A 37 -15.57 -5.40 7.70
CA LEU A 37 -14.24 -5.02 8.19
C LEU A 37 -14.14 -5.17 9.71
N ALA A 38 -15.11 -4.71 10.47
CA ALA A 38 -15.13 -4.88 11.94
C ALA A 38 -15.06 -6.36 12.32
N TRP A 39 -15.78 -7.22 11.61
CA TRP A 39 -15.72 -8.67 11.79
C TRP A 39 -14.33 -9.24 11.48
N VAL A 40 -13.67 -8.77 10.41
CA VAL A 40 -12.29 -9.17 10.09
C VAL A 40 -11.31 -8.70 11.16
N MET A 41 -11.47 -7.49 11.68
CA MET A 41 -10.64 -6.98 12.77
C MET A 41 -10.77 -7.84 14.04
N GLU A 42 -11.99 -8.21 14.42
CA GLU A 42 -12.24 -9.14 15.51
C GLU A 42 -11.60 -10.52 15.26
N LEU A 43 -11.81 -11.08 14.06
CA LEU A 43 -11.20 -12.34 13.66
C LEU A 43 -9.68 -12.32 13.79
N LYS A 44 -9.03 -11.29 13.22
CA LYS A 44 -7.55 -11.28 13.11
C LYS A 44 -6.86 -10.78 14.37
N ASN A 45 -7.43 -9.76 15.04
CA ASN A 45 -6.76 -9.10 16.15
C ASN A 45 -7.07 -9.72 17.51
N VAL A 46 -8.28 -10.28 17.69
CA VAL A 46 -8.75 -10.88 18.96
C VAL A 46 -8.68 -12.41 18.89
N ARG A 47 -9.44 -13.01 17.97
CA ARG A 47 -9.56 -14.48 17.85
C ARG A 47 -8.34 -15.15 17.22
N ARG A 48 -7.48 -14.39 16.50
CA ARG A 48 -6.31 -14.90 15.76
C ARG A 48 -6.67 -15.97 14.72
N GLY A 49 -7.89 -15.89 14.19
CA GLY A 49 -8.43 -16.81 13.19
C GLY A 49 -7.87 -16.63 11.79
N ARG A 50 -8.35 -17.42 10.85
CA ARG A 50 -7.94 -17.42 9.45
C ARG A 50 -8.99 -16.76 8.56
N ILE A 51 -8.55 -16.12 7.47
CA ILE A 51 -9.45 -15.40 6.57
C ILE A 51 -10.51 -16.32 5.91
N GLN A 52 -10.27 -17.61 5.87
CA GLN A 52 -11.24 -18.62 5.42
C GLN A 52 -12.57 -18.51 6.17
N GLU A 53 -12.55 -18.25 7.48
CA GLU A 53 -13.75 -18.11 8.31
C GLU A 53 -14.67 -16.97 7.84
N TYR A 54 -14.13 -16.00 7.09
CA TYR A 54 -14.94 -14.95 6.50
C TYR A 54 -15.93 -15.48 5.47
N ALA A 55 -15.51 -16.43 4.62
CA ALA A 55 -16.41 -17.05 3.63
C ALA A 55 -17.47 -17.94 4.29
N ASP A 56 -17.19 -18.48 5.47
CA ASP A 56 -18.19 -19.22 6.27
C ASP A 56 -19.26 -18.26 6.82
N ALA A 57 -18.84 -17.08 7.26
CA ALA A 57 -19.72 -16.06 7.84
C ALA A 57 -20.51 -15.27 6.79
N PHE A 58 -19.91 -14.96 5.64
CA PHE A 58 -20.47 -14.12 4.59
C PHE A 58 -20.57 -14.88 3.26
N LYS A 59 -21.79 -15.31 2.92
CA LYS A 59 -22.04 -16.17 1.74
C LYS A 59 -21.84 -15.46 0.39
N SER A 60 -21.62 -14.14 0.38
CA SER A 60 -21.21 -13.39 -0.81
C SER A 60 -19.73 -13.58 -1.17
N ALA A 61 -18.94 -14.15 -0.25
CA ALA A 61 -17.50 -14.33 -0.42
C ALA A 61 -17.15 -15.77 -0.83
N VAL A 62 -16.10 -15.87 -1.64
CA VAL A 62 -15.47 -17.15 -2.02
C VAL A 62 -14.07 -17.16 -1.42
N TYR A 63 -13.72 -18.23 -0.73
CA TYR A 63 -12.36 -18.46 -0.26
C TYR A 63 -11.58 -19.33 -1.25
N THR A 64 -10.35 -18.94 -1.54
CA THR A 64 -9.41 -19.71 -2.35
C THR A 64 -8.13 -19.95 -1.54
N PRO A 65 -7.76 -21.21 -1.26
CA PRO A 65 -6.49 -21.52 -0.60
C PRO A 65 -5.31 -21.19 -1.51
N LEU A 66 -4.16 -20.83 -0.91
CA LEU A 66 -2.93 -20.71 -1.67
C LEU A 66 -2.47 -22.07 -2.17
N ASP A 67 -2.07 -22.11 -3.45
CA ASP A 67 -1.42 -23.29 -4.04
C ASP A 67 0.07 -23.00 -4.25
N ALA A 68 0.92 -23.64 -3.45
CA ALA A 68 2.37 -23.48 -3.51
C ALA A 68 3.01 -23.96 -4.82
N LYS A 69 2.25 -24.66 -5.68
CA LYS A 69 2.73 -25.09 -7.01
C LYS A 69 2.64 -23.99 -8.06
N LEU A 70 1.85 -22.95 -7.79
CA LEU A 70 1.72 -21.82 -8.70
C LEU A 70 2.89 -20.84 -8.49
N ASP A 71 3.44 -20.37 -9.59
CA ASP A 71 4.46 -19.31 -9.61
C ASP A 71 3.86 -17.89 -9.61
N TYR A 72 2.59 -17.76 -9.27
CA TYR A 72 1.82 -16.52 -9.13
C TYR A 72 0.74 -16.68 -8.08
N ASN A 73 0.22 -15.56 -7.56
CA ASN A 73 -0.88 -15.57 -6.61
C ASN A 73 -2.22 -15.24 -7.32
N PRO A 74 -3.17 -16.19 -7.38
CA PRO A 74 -4.47 -15.98 -8.03
C PRO A 74 -5.28 -14.80 -7.45
N LEU A 75 -4.95 -14.33 -6.25
CA LEU A 75 -5.49 -13.10 -5.68
C LEU A 75 -5.42 -11.93 -6.67
N TRP A 76 -4.29 -11.79 -7.38
CA TRP A 76 -4.04 -10.69 -8.31
C TRP A 76 -4.72 -10.84 -9.67
N ASN A 77 -5.49 -11.90 -9.86
CA ASN A 77 -6.21 -12.19 -11.11
C ASN A 77 -7.69 -11.74 -11.07
N HIS A 78 -8.11 -11.02 -10.04
CA HIS A 78 -9.45 -10.44 -9.96
C HIS A 78 -9.51 -9.06 -10.59
N LYS A 79 -10.64 -8.77 -11.27
CA LYS A 79 -10.87 -7.45 -11.89
C LYS A 79 -10.95 -6.36 -10.83
N ALA A 80 -10.09 -5.35 -10.94
CA ALA A 80 -10.05 -4.21 -10.04
C ALA A 80 -9.42 -2.99 -10.72
N GLN A 81 -9.64 -1.80 -10.18
CA GLN A 81 -9.01 -0.56 -10.62
C GLN A 81 -7.70 -0.28 -9.87
N CYS A 82 -7.63 -0.65 -8.61
CA CYS A 82 -6.49 -0.38 -7.74
C CYS A 82 -6.04 -1.66 -7.03
N ALA A 83 -4.74 -1.75 -6.73
CA ALA A 83 -4.16 -2.80 -5.88
C ALA A 83 -3.33 -2.18 -4.77
N PHE A 84 -3.48 -2.73 -3.56
CA PHE A 84 -2.80 -2.27 -2.35
C PHE A 84 -2.06 -3.44 -1.68
N PRO A 85 -0.92 -3.87 -2.20
CA PRO A 85 -0.14 -4.94 -1.60
C PRO A 85 0.35 -4.49 -0.21
N SER A 86 -0.08 -5.19 0.83
CA SER A 86 0.06 -4.75 2.22
C SER A 86 0.58 -5.83 3.17
N ALA A 87 1.06 -6.96 2.65
CA ALA A 87 1.46 -8.10 3.47
C ALA A 87 2.99 -8.18 3.65
N THR A 88 3.71 -8.69 2.68
CA THR A 88 5.13 -9.03 2.83
C THR A 88 5.96 -8.60 1.62
N GLN A 89 7.28 -8.74 1.76
CA GLN A 89 8.21 -8.54 0.64
C GLN A 89 7.95 -9.58 -0.46
N ASN A 90 8.10 -9.15 -1.71
CA ASN A 90 8.06 -10.00 -2.90
C ASN A 90 6.74 -10.78 -3.08
N GLU A 91 5.62 -10.22 -2.64
CA GLU A 91 4.30 -10.84 -2.80
C GLU A 91 3.70 -10.66 -4.22
N ILE A 92 4.28 -9.77 -5.04
CA ILE A 92 3.92 -9.55 -6.43
C ILE A 92 5.16 -9.75 -7.31
N ASN A 93 5.15 -10.77 -8.14
CA ASN A 93 6.19 -10.99 -9.15
C ASN A 93 5.77 -10.40 -10.53
N ALA A 94 6.60 -10.58 -11.56
CA ALA A 94 6.30 -10.06 -12.90
C ALA A 94 5.05 -10.68 -13.54
N ARG A 95 4.69 -11.91 -13.19
CA ARG A 95 3.48 -12.58 -13.69
C ARG A 95 2.24 -12.01 -13.01
N ASP A 96 2.29 -11.83 -11.69
CA ASP A 96 1.23 -11.18 -10.93
C ASP A 96 0.98 -9.76 -11.43
N ALA A 97 2.05 -8.99 -11.69
CA ALA A 97 1.95 -7.65 -12.23
C ALA A 97 1.23 -7.63 -13.60
N ARG A 98 1.52 -8.58 -14.49
CA ARG A 98 0.81 -8.70 -15.78
C ARG A 98 -0.66 -9.07 -15.58
N HIS A 99 -0.99 -9.94 -14.59
CA HIS A 99 -2.37 -10.28 -14.27
C HIS A 99 -3.14 -9.04 -13.79
N LEU A 100 -2.56 -8.24 -12.90
CA LEU A 100 -3.15 -6.98 -12.45
C LEU A 100 -3.48 -6.05 -13.62
N LEU A 101 -2.53 -5.84 -14.53
CA LEU A 101 -2.73 -5.00 -15.72
C LEU A 101 -3.82 -5.58 -16.65
N ALA A 102 -3.79 -6.87 -16.91
CA ALA A 102 -4.79 -7.54 -17.75
C ALA A 102 -6.20 -7.45 -17.17
N ASN A 103 -6.34 -7.35 -15.85
CA ASN A 103 -7.60 -7.21 -15.13
C ASN A 103 -8.01 -5.75 -14.86
N GLY A 104 -7.33 -4.79 -15.48
CA GLY A 104 -7.74 -3.38 -15.51
C GLY A 104 -7.20 -2.53 -14.37
N VAL A 105 -6.20 -3.00 -13.62
CA VAL A 105 -5.54 -2.20 -12.60
C VAL A 105 -4.71 -1.11 -13.27
N TYR A 106 -5.00 0.14 -12.93
CA TYR A 106 -4.27 1.31 -13.39
C TYR A 106 -3.57 2.08 -12.25
N CYS A 107 -3.76 1.63 -11.01
CA CYS A 107 -3.11 2.21 -9.84
C CYS A 107 -2.67 1.10 -8.87
N VAL A 108 -1.38 1.10 -8.52
CA VAL A 108 -0.82 0.25 -7.47
C VAL A 108 -0.18 1.16 -6.43
N SER A 109 -0.56 1.00 -5.16
CA SER A 109 0.05 1.73 -4.05
C SER A 109 0.50 0.76 -2.96
N GLU A 110 1.79 0.68 -2.77
CA GLU A 110 2.41 -0.30 -1.88
C GLU A 110 2.28 0.09 -0.41
N GLY A 111 1.53 -0.70 0.35
CA GLY A 111 1.42 -0.54 1.81
C GLY A 111 2.49 -1.31 2.58
N ALA A 112 3.03 -2.37 2.00
CA ALA A 112 4.11 -3.16 2.57
C ALA A 112 5.50 -2.60 2.20
N ASN A 113 6.55 -3.17 2.81
CA ASN A 113 7.93 -2.90 2.44
C ASN A 113 8.32 -3.78 1.24
N MET A 114 8.58 -3.16 0.09
CA MET A 114 9.07 -3.84 -1.11
C MET A 114 8.19 -5.07 -1.51
N PRO A 115 6.87 -4.92 -1.62
CA PRO A 115 6.00 -6.06 -1.93
C PRO A 115 6.12 -6.54 -3.37
N THR A 116 6.56 -5.67 -4.29
CA THR A 116 6.73 -6.01 -5.70
C THR A 116 8.21 -6.27 -5.99
N THR A 117 8.48 -7.39 -6.68
CA THR A 117 9.84 -7.71 -7.14
C THR A 117 10.34 -6.69 -8.17
N PRO A 118 11.66 -6.51 -8.37
CA PRO A 118 12.18 -5.58 -9.38
C PRO A 118 11.61 -5.80 -10.78
N GLU A 119 11.39 -7.05 -11.17
CA GLU A 119 10.80 -7.42 -12.47
C GLU A 119 9.32 -7.01 -12.54
N GLY A 120 8.58 -7.13 -11.43
CA GLY A 120 7.19 -6.66 -11.32
C GLY A 120 7.09 -5.15 -11.38
N VAL A 121 7.99 -4.43 -10.69
CA VAL A 121 8.10 -2.97 -10.77
C VAL A 121 8.33 -2.52 -12.21
N LYS A 122 9.24 -3.19 -12.92
CA LYS A 122 9.50 -2.88 -14.34
C LYS A 122 8.23 -3.02 -15.18
N VAL A 123 7.43 -4.06 -14.96
CA VAL A 123 6.15 -4.26 -15.68
C VAL A 123 5.19 -3.08 -15.44
N PHE A 124 5.05 -2.59 -14.24
CA PHE A 124 4.19 -1.44 -13.92
C PHE A 124 4.69 -0.13 -14.52
N VAL A 125 6.00 0.13 -14.41
CA VAL A 125 6.64 1.34 -14.96
C VAL A 125 6.54 1.36 -16.49
N ASP A 126 6.85 0.24 -17.16
CA ASP A 126 6.76 0.13 -18.62
C ASP A 126 5.31 0.30 -19.13
N ALA A 127 4.32 -0.12 -18.34
CA ALA A 127 2.90 0.06 -18.65
C ALA A 127 2.39 1.49 -18.41
N GLY A 128 3.18 2.34 -17.75
CA GLY A 128 2.81 3.73 -17.47
C GLY A 128 1.64 3.91 -16.51
N ILE A 129 1.35 2.93 -15.65
CA ILE A 129 0.31 3.06 -14.64
C ILE A 129 0.76 3.93 -13.47
N LEU A 130 -0.18 4.36 -12.63
CA LEU A 130 0.13 5.02 -11.36
C LEU A 130 0.70 3.99 -10.37
N TYR A 131 2.01 3.97 -10.24
CA TYR A 131 2.70 3.06 -9.33
C TYR A 131 3.39 3.82 -8.21
N GLY A 132 2.84 3.73 -7.00
CA GLY A 132 3.38 4.31 -5.77
C GLY A 132 4.28 3.30 -5.05
N PRO A 133 5.63 3.45 -5.13
CA PRO A 133 6.56 2.52 -4.51
C PRO A 133 6.49 2.58 -2.99
N GLY A 134 6.73 1.45 -2.33
CA GLY A 134 6.63 1.32 -0.87
C GLY A 134 7.41 2.38 -0.11
N LYS A 135 8.63 2.69 -0.54
CA LYS A 135 9.48 3.73 0.06
C LYS A 135 8.83 5.13 0.17
N ALA A 136 7.81 5.40 -0.64
CA ALA A 136 7.03 6.64 -0.58
C ALA A 136 5.61 6.36 -0.06
N ALA A 137 4.91 5.38 -0.64
CA ALA A 137 3.51 5.10 -0.33
C ALA A 137 3.30 4.60 1.11
N ASN A 138 4.24 3.82 1.67
CA ASN A 138 4.14 3.32 3.05
C ASN A 138 4.77 4.24 4.11
N ALA A 139 5.26 5.40 3.75
CA ALA A 139 5.93 6.33 4.68
C ALA A 139 5.01 6.84 5.80
N GLY A 140 3.70 6.59 5.73
CA GLY A 140 2.75 6.96 6.77
C GLY A 140 3.06 6.35 8.14
N GLY A 141 3.56 5.13 8.18
CA GLY A 141 3.96 4.46 9.43
C GLY A 141 5.10 5.20 10.14
N VAL A 142 6.18 5.47 9.44
CA VAL A 142 7.33 6.19 10.01
C VAL A 142 7.00 7.67 10.28
N ALA A 143 6.16 8.30 9.46
CA ALA A 143 5.69 9.66 9.71
C ALA A 143 4.90 9.76 11.02
N THR A 144 4.02 8.79 11.29
CA THR A 144 3.26 8.72 12.54
C THR A 144 4.19 8.51 13.74
N SER A 145 5.22 7.68 13.61
CA SER A 145 6.25 7.54 14.67
C SER A 145 6.98 8.86 14.93
N GLY A 146 7.32 9.62 13.88
CA GLY A 146 7.90 10.95 14.03
C GLY A 146 6.97 11.95 14.73
N LEU A 147 5.67 11.91 14.40
CA LEU A 147 4.66 12.70 15.10
C LEU A 147 4.54 12.32 16.58
N GLU A 148 4.55 11.01 16.88
CA GLU A 148 4.55 10.50 18.26
C GLU A 148 5.76 11.02 19.05
N MET A 149 6.97 10.93 18.49
CA MET A 149 8.18 11.47 19.13
C MET A 149 8.06 12.97 19.40
N SER A 150 7.50 13.74 18.47
CA SER A 150 7.27 15.17 18.64
C SER A 150 6.27 15.45 19.74
N GLN A 151 5.14 14.74 19.77
CA GLN A 151 4.12 14.84 20.82
C GLN A 151 4.70 14.53 22.20
N ASN A 152 5.49 13.44 22.30
CA ASN A 152 6.12 13.04 23.56
C ASN A 152 7.13 14.09 24.04
N SER A 153 7.91 14.69 23.14
CA SER A 153 8.86 15.75 23.48
C SER A 153 8.16 17.02 24.00
N MET A 154 7.03 17.37 23.40
CA MET A 154 6.22 18.52 23.85
C MET A 154 5.41 18.22 25.11
N ARG A 155 5.23 16.95 25.46
CA ARG A 155 4.39 16.50 26.59
C ARG A 155 2.94 16.95 26.48
N LEU A 156 2.41 17.08 25.25
CA LEU A 156 1.05 17.48 24.95
C LEU A 156 0.37 16.41 24.10
N PRO A 157 -0.81 15.92 24.49
CA PRO A 157 -1.56 14.97 23.68
C PRO A 157 -2.18 15.69 22.48
N TRP A 158 -2.19 15.01 21.33
CA TRP A 158 -2.97 15.39 20.16
C TRP A 158 -4.17 14.48 19.99
N THR A 159 -5.25 15.01 19.45
CA THR A 159 -6.42 14.23 19.09
C THR A 159 -6.11 13.35 17.86
N ARG A 160 -6.95 12.35 17.63
CA ARG A 160 -6.88 11.51 16.42
C ARG A 160 -6.96 12.37 15.15
N GLU A 161 -7.84 13.36 15.14
CA GLU A 161 -8.07 14.26 14.02
C GLU A 161 -6.85 15.13 13.71
N GLU A 162 -6.19 15.65 14.74
CA GLU A 162 -4.94 16.41 14.58
C GLU A 162 -3.83 15.57 13.99
N VAL A 163 -3.66 14.33 14.46
CA VAL A 163 -2.67 13.39 13.92
C VAL A 163 -2.98 13.03 12.46
N ASP A 164 -4.25 12.71 12.14
CA ASP A 164 -4.67 12.38 10.77
C ASP A 164 -4.45 13.56 9.80
N GLN A 165 -4.75 14.79 10.22
CA GLN A 165 -4.49 15.99 9.41
C GLN A 165 -2.99 16.18 9.14
N ARG A 166 -2.14 16.06 10.16
CA ARG A 166 -0.68 16.17 10.02
C ARG A 166 -0.14 15.09 9.09
N LEU A 167 -0.58 13.84 9.28
CA LEU A 167 -0.21 12.71 8.45
C LEU A 167 -0.64 12.94 6.99
N SER A 168 -1.86 13.41 6.75
CA SER A 168 -2.34 13.73 5.40
C SER A 168 -1.46 14.78 4.70
N LEU A 169 -1.05 15.84 5.42
CA LEU A 169 -0.16 16.86 4.88
C LEU A 169 1.23 16.29 4.53
N ILE A 170 1.79 15.43 5.40
CA ILE A 170 3.07 14.77 5.16
C ILE A 170 2.98 13.90 3.91
N MET A 171 1.95 13.05 3.79
CA MET A 171 1.79 12.16 2.64
C MET A 171 1.56 12.91 1.33
N LYS A 172 0.78 14.01 1.35
CA LYS A 172 0.63 14.91 0.20
C LYS A 172 1.94 15.57 -0.20
N SER A 173 2.76 15.97 0.77
CA SER A 173 4.09 16.54 0.51
C SER A 173 5.03 15.51 -0.13
N ILE A 174 5.05 14.26 0.38
CA ILE A 174 5.83 13.17 -0.21
C ILE A 174 5.40 12.91 -1.65
N HIS A 175 4.09 12.81 -1.90
CA HIS A 175 3.56 12.64 -3.26
C HIS A 175 4.01 13.76 -4.19
N ARG A 176 3.86 15.03 -3.76
CA ARG A 176 4.29 16.20 -4.53
C ARG A 176 5.78 16.13 -4.85
N THR A 177 6.62 15.85 -3.87
CA THR A 177 8.07 15.70 -4.09
C THR A 177 8.37 14.64 -5.14
N CYS A 178 7.70 13.49 -5.09
CA CYS A 178 7.90 12.43 -6.11
C CYS A 178 7.52 12.91 -7.52
N VAL A 179 6.38 13.59 -7.66
CA VAL A 179 5.91 14.09 -8.96
C VAL A 179 6.85 15.16 -9.51
N GLU A 180 7.06 16.23 -8.73
CA GLU A 180 7.88 17.38 -9.15
C GLU A 180 9.33 16.97 -9.48
N THR A 181 9.91 16.08 -8.68
CA THR A 181 11.26 15.56 -8.92
C THR A 181 11.32 14.71 -10.18
N ALA A 182 10.34 13.82 -10.40
CA ALA A 182 10.30 13.02 -11.62
C ALA A 182 10.19 13.91 -12.87
N GLU A 183 9.38 14.95 -12.83
CA GLU A 183 9.24 15.92 -13.92
C GLU A 183 10.55 16.69 -14.15
N GLN A 184 11.14 17.24 -13.09
CA GLN A 184 12.38 18.01 -13.14
C GLN A 184 13.54 17.22 -13.76
N PHE A 185 13.60 15.91 -13.52
CA PHE A 185 14.68 15.04 -14.01
C PHE A 185 14.29 14.21 -15.24
N GLY A 186 13.26 14.64 -15.98
CA GLY A 186 12.94 14.10 -17.31
C GLY A 186 12.28 12.72 -17.31
N THR A 187 11.68 12.32 -16.19
CA THR A 187 10.94 11.05 -16.06
C THR A 187 9.52 11.27 -15.51
N PRO A 188 8.69 12.13 -16.15
CA PRO A 188 7.36 12.46 -15.66
C PRO A 188 6.51 11.19 -15.46
N GLY A 189 5.77 11.14 -14.35
CA GLY A 189 4.93 9.99 -14.00
C GLY A 189 5.67 8.80 -13.39
N ASN A 190 7.00 8.80 -13.36
CA ASN A 190 7.80 7.74 -12.73
C ASN A 190 8.03 8.05 -11.25
N TYR A 191 7.12 7.61 -10.40
CA TYR A 191 7.22 7.80 -8.94
C TYR A 191 8.43 7.09 -8.31
N VAL A 192 8.93 6.01 -8.92
CA VAL A 192 10.13 5.31 -8.43
C VAL A 192 11.35 6.21 -8.55
N ASN A 193 11.55 6.82 -9.73
CA ASN A 193 12.62 7.78 -9.95
C ASN A 193 12.42 9.03 -9.09
N GLY A 194 11.20 9.57 -9.04
CA GLY A 194 10.88 10.73 -8.21
C GLY A 194 11.21 10.53 -6.74
N ALA A 195 10.85 9.37 -6.17
CA ALA A 195 11.16 9.03 -4.78
C ALA A 195 12.68 8.86 -4.55
N ASN A 196 13.38 8.18 -5.47
CA ASN A 196 14.83 7.95 -5.35
C ASN A 196 15.60 9.27 -5.44
N ILE A 197 15.33 10.07 -6.46
CA ILE A 197 16.05 11.33 -6.72
C ILE A 197 15.72 12.35 -5.62
N GLY A 198 14.44 12.47 -5.22
CA GLY A 198 14.04 13.38 -4.15
C GLY A 198 14.70 13.06 -2.81
N GLY A 199 14.80 11.79 -2.48
CA GLY A 199 15.55 11.34 -1.29
C GLY A 199 17.06 11.61 -1.41
N PHE A 200 17.64 11.32 -2.57
CA PHE A 200 19.06 11.58 -2.84
C PHE A 200 19.40 13.07 -2.74
N LEU A 201 18.62 13.94 -3.35
CA LEU A 201 18.86 15.39 -3.34
C LEU A 201 18.88 15.95 -1.93
N LYS A 202 18.01 15.48 -1.05
CA LYS A 202 17.98 15.91 0.34
C LYS A 202 19.30 15.61 1.08
N VAL A 203 19.84 14.42 0.85
CA VAL A 203 21.12 14.00 1.46
C VAL A 203 22.29 14.71 0.79
N ALA A 204 22.33 14.77 -0.55
CA ALA A 204 23.40 15.40 -1.30
C ALA A 204 23.53 16.90 -0.95
N ASN A 205 22.43 17.63 -0.85
CA ASN A 205 22.44 19.04 -0.46
C ASN A 205 22.99 19.21 0.97
N ALA A 206 22.56 18.36 1.92
CA ALA A 206 23.09 18.41 3.27
C ALA A 206 24.61 18.14 3.30
N MET A 207 25.09 17.20 2.48
CA MET A 207 26.53 16.94 2.35
C MET A 207 27.30 18.14 1.76
N LEU A 208 26.72 18.81 0.76
CA LEU A 208 27.32 20.02 0.20
C LEU A 208 27.37 21.16 1.23
N ASP A 209 26.31 21.35 2.00
CA ASP A 209 26.23 22.37 3.05
C ASP A 209 27.24 22.11 4.19
N GLN A 210 27.47 20.87 4.54
CA GLN A 210 28.41 20.48 5.59
C GLN A 210 29.88 20.44 5.09
N GLY A 211 30.11 20.32 3.80
CA GLY A 211 31.44 20.16 3.21
C GLY A 211 32.05 18.77 3.45
N LEU A 212 33.35 18.64 3.13
CA LEU A 212 34.13 17.46 3.42
C LEU A 212 34.58 17.50 4.89
N VAL A 213 34.18 16.49 5.66
CA VAL A 213 34.55 16.33 7.08
C VAL A 213 35.63 15.27 7.18
#